data_dbf09a84c43ecfc4367cfc77b3391b1c
#
_entry.id   dbf09a84c43ecfc4367cfc77b3391b1c
#
_cell.length_a   1.000
_cell.length_b   1.000
_cell.length_c   1.000
_cell.angle_alpha   90.00
_cell.angle_beta   90.00
_cell.angle_gamma   90.00
#
_symmetry.space_group_name_H-M   'P 1'
#
loop_
_entity.id
_entity.type
_entity.pdbx_description
1 polymer ?
#
loop_
_entity_poly.entity_id
_entity_poly.type
_entity_poly.pdbx_seq_one_letter_code
_entity_poly.pdbx_strand_id
1 'polypeptide(L)'
;EYAPLNETGLVEYAADFRLLVPSENIASDTLIYHVNNRGRSTTHPEISLQHPLASQGFTYLVTGWINELSSAPGRLRLHAPVVGSEEAPVAGPVRYEISTGRATNSIAIAGPGHLAYPPTEAGLAAATLTRRSYQSDPREPLERSQFDLLVSEREDSSQVDVALALDGGFEPGYLYKLIFEAQDPILAGAGM
;
A
#
# COMPACT_ATOMS: atom_id res chain seq x y z
N GLU A 1 -2.79 24.93 4.19
CA GLU A 1 -3.50 23.76 4.74
C GLU A 1 -3.20 22.57 3.84
N TYR A 2 -2.72 21.50 4.42
CA TYR A 2 -2.21 20.37 3.63
C TYR A 2 -3.11 19.13 3.70
N ALA A 3 -4.17 19.16 4.48
CA ALA A 3 -5.16 18.10 4.56
C ALA A 3 -6.51 18.68 5.01
N PRO A 4 -7.65 18.09 4.60
CA PRO A 4 -8.95 18.54 5.05
C PRO A 4 -9.07 18.38 6.58
N LEU A 5 -9.51 19.44 7.22
CA LEU A 5 -9.76 19.48 8.65
C LEU A 5 -11.27 19.47 8.92
N ASN A 6 -11.67 18.80 9.99
CA ASN A 6 -13.04 18.87 10.47
C ASN A 6 -13.33 20.19 11.21
N GLU A 7 -14.56 20.35 11.71
CA GLU A 7 -14.99 21.55 12.42
C GLU A 7 -14.15 21.88 13.67
N THR A 8 -13.46 20.90 14.23
CA THR A 8 -12.57 21.07 15.39
C THR A 8 -11.11 21.32 15.02
N GLY A 9 -10.79 21.40 13.72
CA GLY A 9 -9.44 21.63 13.21
C GLY A 9 -8.54 20.39 13.22
N LEU A 10 -9.13 19.20 13.27
CA LEU A 10 -8.41 17.93 13.25
C LEU A 10 -8.60 17.22 11.92
N VAL A 11 -7.58 16.50 11.49
CA VAL A 11 -7.66 15.58 10.33
C VAL A 11 -8.47 14.36 10.69
N GLU A 12 -9.44 14.01 9.85
CA GLU A 12 -10.27 12.83 10.05
C GLU A 12 -9.71 11.61 9.33
N TYR A 13 -9.71 10.51 10.05
CA TYR A 13 -9.33 9.19 9.54
C TYR A 13 -10.50 8.23 9.74
N ALA A 14 -10.65 7.31 8.81
CA ALA A 14 -11.54 6.17 8.97
C ALA A 14 -10.77 4.86 8.80
N ALA A 15 -11.26 3.81 9.41
CA ALA A 15 -10.72 2.47 9.22
C ALA A 15 -11.86 1.46 9.16
N ASP A 16 -11.76 0.53 8.24
CA ASP A 16 -12.61 -0.64 8.26
C ASP A 16 -12.27 -1.49 9.48
N PHE A 17 -13.27 -2.09 10.09
CA PHE A 17 -13.02 -3.01 11.20
C PHE A 17 -13.95 -4.23 11.13
N ARG A 18 -13.54 -5.29 11.79
CA ARG A 18 -14.36 -6.45 12.05
C ARG A 18 -14.36 -6.76 13.55
N LEU A 19 -15.55 -6.86 14.10
CA LEU A 19 -15.78 -7.25 15.48
C LEU A 19 -16.47 -8.61 15.48
N LEU A 20 -15.87 -9.58 16.17
CA LEU A 20 -16.50 -10.86 16.48
C LEU A 20 -16.92 -10.85 17.94
N VAL A 21 -18.21 -11.00 18.17
CA VAL A 21 -18.79 -11.06 19.50
C VAL A 21 -19.21 -12.51 19.76
N PRO A 22 -18.77 -13.12 20.85
CA PRO A 22 -19.17 -14.48 21.21
C PRO A 22 -20.66 -14.52 21.57
N SER A 23 -21.23 -15.71 21.61
CA SER A 23 -22.60 -15.91 22.12
C SER A 23 -22.70 -15.51 23.60
N GLU A 24 -23.81 -14.92 23.99
CA GLU A 24 -24.00 -14.37 25.35
C GLU A 24 -23.74 -15.37 26.44
N ASN A 25 -24.06 -16.65 26.23
CA ASN A 25 -23.88 -17.72 27.21
C ASN A 25 -22.43 -18.12 27.48
N ILE A 26 -21.47 -17.69 26.66
CA ILE A 26 -20.04 -17.97 26.80
C ILE A 26 -19.20 -16.70 26.84
N ALA A 27 -19.83 -15.52 26.69
CA ALA A 27 -19.12 -14.24 26.62
C ALA A 27 -18.32 -13.98 27.89
N SER A 28 -17.06 -13.61 27.71
CA SER A 28 -16.21 -13.05 28.74
C SER A 28 -16.13 -11.52 28.60
N ASP A 29 -15.75 -10.83 29.67
CA ASP A 29 -15.54 -9.38 29.67
C ASP A 29 -14.21 -8.97 29.02
N THR A 30 -13.63 -9.85 28.19
CA THR A 30 -12.32 -9.64 27.59
C THR A 30 -12.43 -9.35 26.11
N LEU A 31 -11.89 -8.20 25.71
CA LEU A 31 -11.67 -7.81 24.30
C LEU A 31 -10.22 -8.09 23.90
N ILE A 32 -10.05 -8.84 22.85
CA ILE A 32 -8.75 -9.04 22.20
C ILE A 32 -8.68 -8.14 20.96
N TYR A 33 -7.80 -7.16 20.98
CA TYR A 33 -7.51 -6.33 19.81
C TYR A 33 -6.31 -6.92 19.06
N HIS A 34 -6.57 -7.32 17.81
CA HIS A 34 -5.52 -7.79 16.93
C HIS A 34 -4.77 -6.60 16.35
N VAL A 35 -3.57 -6.36 16.84
CA VAL A 35 -2.66 -5.35 16.29
C VAL A 35 -2.15 -5.82 14.94
N ASN A 36 -2.51 -5.10 13.89
CA ASN A 36 -2.09 -5.43 12.55
C ASN A 36 -0.58 -5.27 12.38
N ASN A 37 0.03 -6.24 11.73
CA ASN A 37 1.41 -6.15 11.28
C ASN A 37 1.46 -5.32 9.98
N ARG A 38 2.64 -4.83 9.60
CA ARG A 38 2.94 -4.13 8.33
C ARG A 38 2.69 -4.99 7.08
N GLY A 39 1.85 -5.94 7.12
CA GLY A 39 1.43 -6.73 6.00
C GLY A 39 0.01 -6.36 5.59
N ARG A 40 -0.53 -7.13 4.71
CA ARG A 40 -1.93 -7.00 4.33
C ARG A 40 -2.81 -7.15 5.56
N SER A 41 -3.56 -6.11 5.92
CA SER A 41 -4.75 -6.32 6.74
C SER A 41 -5.81 -6.96 5.85
N THR A 42 -5.66 -8.23 5.65
CA THR A 42 -6.77 -9.00 5.13
C THR A 42 -7.49 -9.56 6.33
N THR A 43 -8.80 -9.43 6.33
CA THR A 43 -9.56 -10.41 7.08
C THR A 43 -9.18 -11.75 6.49
N HIS A 44 -8.52 -12.57 7.26
CA HIS A 44 -8.53 -13.99 6.96
C HIS A 44 -10.00 -14.36 6.77
N PRO A 45 -10.38 -15.05 5.69
CA PRO A 45 -11.73 -15.58 5.54
C PRO A 45 -12.14 -16.46 6.73
N GLU A 46 -11.19 -16.87 7.52
CA GLU A 46 -11.31 -17.66 8.74
C GLU A 46 -11.64 -16.86 10.01
N ILE A 47 -11.68 -15.51 10.00
CA ILE A 47 -12.25 -14.73 11.08
C ILE A 47 -13.78 -14.85 10.98
N SER A 48 -14.26 -16.00 11.33
CA SER A 48 -15.67 -16.35 11.47
C SER A 48 -16.02 -16.50 12.95
N LEU A 49 -17.30 -16.66 13.24
CA LEU A 49 -17.78 -17.01 14.59
C LEU A 49 -17.19 -18.35 15.10
N GLN A 50 -16.57 -19.14 14.22
CA GLN A 50 -15.84 -20.34 14.55
C GLN A 50 -14.36 -20.07 14.90
N HIS A 51 -13.93 -18.81 14.88
CA HIS A 51 -12.58 -18.45 15.32
C HIS A 51 -12.36 -18.94 16.76
N PRO A 52 -11.25 -19.61 17.07
CA PRO A 52 -11.01 -20.22 18.40
C PRO A 52 -11.21 -19.26 19.56
N LEU A 53 -10.85 -18.00 19.42
CA LEU A 53 -11.03 -16.99 20.47
C LEU A 53 -12.51 -16.66 20.71
N ALA A 54 -13.31 -16.49 19.66
CA ALA A 54 -14.74 -16.25 19.80
C ALA A 54 -15.47 -17.45 20.40
N SER A 55 -15.07 -18.68 20.05
CA SER A 55 -15.63 -19.91 20.63
C SER A 55 -15.24 -20.11 22.10
N GLN A 56 -14.20 -19.42 22.58
CA GLN A 56 -13.78 -19.39 23.99
C GLN A 56 -14.37 -18.21 24.77
N GLY A 57 -15.26 -17.44 24.17
CA GLY A 57 -15.96 -16.35 24.83
C GLY A 57 -15.27 -14.98 24.72
N PHE A 58 -14.18 -14.84 23.99
CA PHE A 58 -13.52 -13.55 23.80
C PHE A 58 -14.16 -12.75 22.68
N THR A 59 -14.39 -11.46 22.94
CA THR A 59 -14.66 -10.50 21.86
C THR A 59 -13.36 -10.22 21.11
N TYR A 60 -13.40 -10.27 19.78
CA TYR A 60 -12.21 -10.12 18.95
C TYR A 60 -12.38 -8.98 17.95
N LEU A 61 -11.47 -8.01 17.97
CA LEU A 61 -11.46 -6.84 17.09
C LEU A 61 -10.22 -6.85 16.20
N VAL A 62 -10.43 -6.65 14.91
CA VAL A 62 -9.38 -6.39 13.94
C VAL A 62 -9.74 -5.16 13.10
N THR A 63 -8.76 -4.32 12.81
CA THR A 63 -8.95 -3.07 12.03
C THR A 63 -8.09 -3.04 10.79
N GLY A 64 -8.47 -2.24 9.80
CA GLY A 64 -7.62 -1.87 8.68
C GLY A 64 -6.45 -1.00 9.15
N TRP A 65 -5.31 -1.14 8.49
CA TRP A 65 -4.09 -0.41 8.84
C TRP A 65 -3.42 0.27 7.64
N ILE A 66 -3.64 -0.24 6.44
CA ILE A 66 -2.97 0.22 5.21
C ILE A 66 -3.99 0.91 4.33
N ASN A 67 -3.66 2.12 3.90
CA ASN A 67 -4.47 2.89 2.96
C ASN A 67 -4.27 2.42 1.51
N GLU A 68 -3.04 2.06 1.15
CA GLU A 68 -2.64 1.68 -0.20
C GLU A 68 -3.02 0.23 -0.56
N LEU A 69 -4.19 -0.22 -0.11
CA LEU A 69 -4.74 -1.51 -0.51
C LEU A 69 -5.85 -1.33 -1.54
N SER A 70 -5.85 -2.16 -2.57
CA SER A 70 -6.99 -2.25 -3.48
C SER A 70 -8.22 -2.77 -2.75
N SER A 71 -9.40 -2.30 -3.12
CA SER A 71 -10.65 -2.83 -2.59
C SER A 71 -10.82 -4.31 -2.97
N ALA A 72 -11.24 -5.13 -2.02
CA ALA A 72 -11.58 -6.53 -2.25
C ALA A 72 -12.49 -7.04 -1.13
N PRO A 73 -13.34 -8.04 -1.38
CA PRO A 73 -14.17 -8.64 -0.35
C PRO A 73 -13.34 -9.10 0.86
N GLY A 74 -13.77 -8.73 2.05
CA GLY A 74 -13.10 -9.08 3.30
C GLY A 74 -11.77 -8.37 3.57
N ARG A 75 -11.35 -7.42 2.75
CA ARG A 75 -10.15 -6.62 3.01
C ARG A 75 -10.51 -5.41 3.84
N LEU A 76 -9.81 -5.25 4.96
CA LEU A 76 -9.94 -4.08 5.83
C LEU A 76 -8.85 -3.07 5.47
N ARG A 77 -9.26 -1.80 5.35
CA ARG A 77 -8.39 -0.70 4.94
C ARG A 77 -8.39 0.41 5.99
N LEU A 78 -7.30 1.14 6.07
CA LEU A 78 -7.26 2.48 6.60
C LEU A 78 -7.70 3.44 5.48
N HIS A 79 -8.46 4.46 5.81
CA HIS A 79 -8.86 5.55 4.91
C HIS A 79 -8.26 6.84 5.45
N ALA A 80 -7.07 7.17 4.99
CA ALA A 80 -6.37 8.40 5.36
C ALA A 80 -6.59 9.45 4.27
N PRO A 81 -6.82 10.71 4.63
CA PRO A 81 -6.90 11.79 3.66
C PRO A 81 -5.54 12.05 3.03
N VAL A 82 -5.54 12.46 1.78
CA VAL A 82 -4.33 12.88 1.06
C VAL A 82 -4.01 14.32 1.43
N VAL A 83 -2.73 14.66 1.42
CA VAL A 83 -2.27 16.05 1.55
C VAL A 83 -2.45 16.76 0.21
N GLY A 84 -3.09 17.91 0.22
CA GLY A 84 -3.43 18.67 -0.98
C GLY A 84 -4.93 18.68 -1.28
N SER A 85 -5.29 19.25 -2.39
CA SER A 85 -6.66 19.27 -2.93
C SER A 85 -6.63 19.05 -4.44
N GLU A 86 -7.80 18.87 -5.05
CA GLU A 86 -7.91 18.77 -6.51
C GLU A 86 -7.37 20.01 -7.24
N GLU A 87 -7.54 21.21 -6.64
CA GLU A 87 -7.03 22.47 -7.21
C GLU A 87 -5.54 22.70 -6.92
N ALA A 88 -5.00 22.05 -5.89
CA ALA A 88 -3.61 22.17 -5.46
C ALA A 88 -3.04 20.80 -5.07
N PRO A 89 -2.90 19.88 -6.04
CA PRO A 89 -2.36 18.57 -5.76
C PRO A 89 -0.90 18.67 -5.30
N VAL A 90 -0.53 17.84 -4.37
CA VAL A 90 0.86 17.74 -3.89
C VAL A 90 1.54 16.58 -4.61
N ALA A 91 2.59 16.86 -5.35
CA ALA A 91 3.44 15.84 -5.94
C ALA A 91 4.73 15.68 -5.13
N GLY A 92 5.30 14.49 -5.18
CA GLY A 92 6.54 14.23 -4.48
C GLY A 92 7.21 12.90 -4.88
N PRO A 93 8.48 12.71 -4.52
CA PRO A 93 9.22 11.53 -4.90
C PRO A 93 8.77 10.30 -4.12
N VAL A 94 8.48 9.22 -4.83
CA VAL A 94 8.27 7.89 -4.28
C VAL A 94 9.41 6.96 -4.67
N ARG A 95 9.64 5.96 -3.83
CA ARG A 95 10.73 5.01 -4.00
C ARG A 95 10.24 3.59 -3.81
N TYR A 96 10.55 2.75 -4.78
CA TYR A 96 10.30 1.32 -4.72
C TYR A 96 11.60 0.54 -4.77
N GLU A 97 11.79 -0.41 -3.87
CA GLU A 97 12.84 -1.41 -3.96
C GLU A 97 12.23 -2.73 -4.44
N ILE A 98 12.81 -3.27 -5.50
CA ILE A 98 12.27 -4.40 -6.25
C ILE A 98 13.32 -5.48 -6.32
N SER A 99 12.92 -6.72 -6.06
CA SER A 99 13.72 -7.90 -6.32
C SER A 99 12.84 -8.98 -6.94
N THR A 100 13.42 -9.85 -7.72
CA THR A 100 12.70 -10.97 -8.34
C THR A 100 13.42 -12.28 -8.10
N GLY A 101 12.64 -13.35 -7.87
CA GLY A 101 13.16 -14.71 -7.76
C GLY A 101 13.31 -15.41 -9.10
N ARG A 102 12.89 -14.80 -10.21
CA ARG A 102 12.96 -15.31 -11.57
C ARG A 102 13.16 -14.18 -12.58
N ALA A 103 13.76 -14.49 -13.72
CA ALA A 103 13.86 -13.53 -14.81
C ALA A 103 12.46 -13.16 -15.33
N THR A 104 12.25 -11.87 -15.58
CA THR A 104 10.99 -11.34 -16.13
C THR A 104 11.26 -9.98 -16.77
N ASN A 105 10.49 -9.61 -17.79
CA ASN A 105 10.64 -8.33 -18.47
C ASN A 105 9.82 -7.21 -17.83
N SER A 106 8.86 -7.55 -16.97
CA SER A 106 8.02 -6.56 -16.30
C SER A 106 7.65 -7.00 -14.89
N ILE A 107 7.55 -6.05 -13.99
CA ILE A 107 7.19 -6.26 -12.58
C ILE A 107 6.21 -5.17 -12.16
N ALA A 108 5.07 -5.56 -11.56
CA ALA A 108 4.21 -4.61 -10.86
C ALA A 108 4.97 -4.00 -9.68
N ILE A 109 5.05 -2.68 -9.59
CA ILE A 109 5.86 -2.00 -8.57
C ILE A 109 5.23 -2.05 -7.18
N ALA A 110 3.91 -2.13 -7.10
CA ALA A 110 3.21 -2.41 -5.85
C ALA A 110 3.06 -3.93 -5.65
N GLY A 111 3.17 -4.37 -4.41
CA GLY A 111 2.95 -5.78 -4.07
C GLY A 111 1.52 -6.23 -4.36
N PRO A 112 1.24 -7.54 -4.41
CA PRO A 112 -0.09 -8.06 -4.67
C PRO A 112 -1.14 -7.47 -3.72
N GLY A 113 -2.18 -6.85 -4.28
CA GLY A 113 -3.25 -6.21 -3.53
C GLY A 113 -2.91 -4.83 -2.98
N HIS A 114 -1.73 -4.30 -3.25
CA HIS A 114 -1.36 -2.91 -2.98
C HIS A 114 -1.56 -2.03 -4.21
N LEU A 115 -1.75 -0.74 -3.96
CA LEU A 115 -1.84 0.29 -4.98
C LEU A 115 -0.47 0.95 -5.14
N ALA A 116 -0.11 1.23 -6.37
CA ALA A 116 1.01 2.11 -6.67
C ALA A 116 0.52 3.57 -6.68
N TYR A 117 1.40 4.49 -6.31
CA TYR A 117 1.13 5.91 -6.52
C TYR A 117 1.23 6.24 -8.02
N PRO A 118 0.23 6.95 -8.57
CA PRO A 118 0.27 7.33 -9.99
C PRO A 118 1.42 8.30 -10.25
N PRO A 119 2.28 8.04 -11.24
CA PRO A 119 3.34 8.96 -11.59
C PRO A 119 2.75 10.24 -12.21
N THR A 120 3.40 11.39 -11.94
CA THR A 120 3.14 12.61 -12.71
C THR A 120 3.76 12.48 -14.11
N GLU A 121 3.36 13.35 -15.05
CA GLU A 121 4.02 13.41 -16.37
C GLU A 121 5.52 13.68 -16.24
N ALA A 122 5.89 14.63 -15.37
CA ALA A 122 7.30 14.91 -15.05
C ALA A 122 7.98 13.71 -14.41
N GLY A 123 7.27 12.99 -13.54
CA GLY A 123 7.77 11.77 -12.88
C GLY A 123 8.02 10.63 -13.85
N LEU A 124 7.17 10.47 -14.86
CA LEU A 124 7.41 9.50 -15.94
C LEU A 124 8.67 9.85 -16.73
N ALA A 125 8.85 11.13 -17.08
CA ALA A 125 10.01 11.58 -17.86
C ALA A 125 11.34 11.49 -17.09
N ALA A 126 11.32 11.83 -15.80
CA ALA A 126 12.50 11.93 -14.94
C ALA A 126 12.73 10.72 -14.04
N ALA A 127 11.98 9.62 -14.23
CA ALA A 127 12.16 8.41 -13.44
C ALA A 127 13.60 7.90 -13.52
N THR A 128 14.11 7.43 -12.39
CA THR A 128 15.44 6.84 -12.30
C THR A 128 15.38 5.41 -11.81
N LEU A 129 16.19 4.55 -12.42
CA LEU A 129 16.32 3.14 -12.04
C LEU A 129 17.80 2.83 -11.78
N THR A 130 18.07 2.18 -10.66
CA THR A 130 19.40 1.68 -10.33
C THR A 130 19.33 0.22 -9.94
N ARG A 131 20.43 -0.51 -10.08
CA ARG A 131 20.55 -1.90 -9.59
C ARG A 131 21.82 -2.10 -8.76
N ARG A 132 21.86 -3.15 -7.96
CA ARG A 132 23.03 -3.67 -7.24
C ARG A 132 22.85 -5.13 -6.89
N SER A 133 23.93 -5.88 -6.71
CA SER A 133 23.86 -7.30 -6.32
C SER A 133 23.63 -7.49 -4.82
N TYR A 134 24.33 -6.71 -3.99
CA TYR A 134 24.19 -6.77 -2.52
C TYR A 134 23.85 -5.40 -1.95
N GLN A 135 23.30 -5.41 -0.76
CA GLN A 135 22.86 -4.18 -0.09
C GLN A 135 24.04 -3.22 0.21
N SER A 136 25.23 -3.75 0.38
CA SER A 136 26.47 -2.99 0.58
C SER A 136 27.10 -2.45 -0.69
N ASP A 137 26.70 -2.97 -1.86
CA ASP A 137 27.33 -2.60 -3.12
C ASP A 137 26.89 -1.19 -3.58
N PRO A 138 27.75 -0.48 -4.32
CA PRO A 138 27.35 0.74 -4.98
C PRO A 138 26.21 0.45 -5.99
N ARG A 139 25.33 1.42 -6.16
CA ARG A 139 24.23 1.31 -7.13
C ARG A 139 24.71 1.70 -8.51
N GLU A 140 24.44 0.86 -9.48
CA GLU A 140 24.67 1.11 -10.89
C GLU A 140 23.42 1.75 -11.48
N PRO A 141 23.50 2.97 -12.08
CA PRO A 141 22.38 3.56 -12.79
C PRO A 141 22.11 2.81 -14.09
N LEU A 142 20.84 2.69 -14.45
CA LEU A 142 20.39 2.27 -15.78
C LEU A 142 19.95 3.51 -16.56
N GLU A 143 20.25 3.51 -17.86
CA GLU A 143 19.85 4.60 -18.73
C GLU A 143 18.31 4.67 -18.84
N ARG A 144 17.76 5.89 -18.91
CA ARG A 144 16.30 6.09 -18.97
C ARG A 144 15.65 5.36 -20.16
N SER A 145 16.37 5.22 -21.27
CA SER A 145 15.91 4.51 -22.46
C SER A 145 15.81 2.98 -22.29
N GLN A 146 16.35 2.42 -21.22
CA GLN A 146 16.35 0.98 -20.98
C GLN A 146 15.12 0.49 -20.19
N PHE A 147 14.29 1.39 -19.68
CA PHE A 147 13.12 1.00 -18.90
C PHE A 147 11.94 1.92 -19.12
N ASP A 148 10.74 1.39 -18.91
CA ASP A 148 9.49 2.12 -19.00
C ASP A 148 8.61 1.88 -17.77
N LEU A 149 7.87 2.92 -17.37
CA LEU A 149 6.77 2.85 -16.44
C LEU A 149 5.46 2.71 -17.20
N LEU A 150 4.85 1.55 -17.11
CA LEU A 150 3.57 1.25 -17.75
C LEU A 150 2.45 1.53 -16.77
N VAL A 151 1.62 2.52 -17.08
CA VAL A 151 0.48 2.92 -16.24
C VAL A 151 -0.79 2.44 -16.94
N SER A 152 -1.63 1.73 -16.21
CA SER A 152 -2.95 1.29 -16.69
C SER A 152 -4.02 1.63 -15.67
N GLU A 153 -5.14 2.18 -16.15
CA GLU A 153 -6.32 2.44 -15.32
C GLU A 153 -7.00 1.13 -14.95
N ARG A 154 -7.59 1.10 -13.77
CA ARG A 154 -8.44 0.00 -13.31
C ARG A 154 -9.87 0.23 -13.73
N GLU A 155 -10.53 -0.80 -14.24
CA GLU A 155 -11.87 -0.71 -14.82
C GLU A 155 -12.94 -0.13 -13.88
N ASP A 156 -12.79 -0.28 -12.56
CA ASP A 156 -13.82 0.09 -11.59
C ASP A 156 -13.38 1.19 -10.59
N SER A 157 -12.32 1.91 -10.85
CA SER A 157 -11.81 2.90 -9.90
C SER A 157 -10.93 3.96 -10.55
N SER A 158 -10.78 5.11 -9.89
CA SER A 158 -9.76 6.13 -10.24
C SER A 158 -8.33 5.68 -9.93
N GLN A 159 -8.12 4.43 -9.57
CA GLN A 159 -6.83 3.86 -9.20
C GLN A 159 -6.10 3.32 -10.42
N VAL A 160 -4.78 3.34 -10.35
CA VAL A 160 -3.92 2.84 -11.42
C VAL A 160 -3.08 1.65 -10.98
N ASP A 161 -2.78 0.76 -11.91
CA ASP A 161 -1.71 -0.20 -11.78
C ASP A 161 -0.48 0.35 -12.48
N VAL A 162 0.67 0.26 -11.83
CA VAL A 162 1.95 0.70 -12.41
C VAL A 162 2.90 -0.50 -12.43
N ALA A 163 3.45 -0.76 -13.61
CA ALA A 163 4.46 -1.78 -13.80
C ALA A 163 5.74 -1.14 -14.34
N LEU A 164 6.87 -1.68 -13.93
CA LEU A 164 8.18 -1.34 -14.46
C LEU A 164 8.58 -2.41 -15.48
N ALA A 165 8.80 -2.00 -16.73
CA ALA A 165 9.38 -2.83 -17.77
C ALA A 165 10.86 -2.49 -17.94
N LEU A 166 11.70 -3.49 -18.20
CA LEU A 166 13.15 -3.34 -18.39
C LEU A 166 13.60 -4.07 -19.63
N ASP A 167 14.30 -3.37 -20.49
CA ASP A 167 14.96 -3.95 -21.66
C ASP A 167 16.04 -4.94 -21.21
N GLY A 168 16.02 -6.14 -21.79
CA GLY A 168 16.86 -7.24 -21.33
C GLY A 168 16.34 -7.96 -20.09
N GLY A 169 15.32 -7.41 -19.41
CA GLY A 169 14.64 -8.03 -18.28
C GLY A 169 15.31 -7.84 -16.93
N PHE A 170 14.56 -8.19 -15.90
CA PHE A 170 15.02 -8.24 -14.51
C PHE A 170 15.68 -9.59 -14.25
N GLU A 171 16.83 -9.55 -13.61
CA GLU A 171 17.60 -10.74 -13.25
C GLU A 171 17.44 -11.08 -11.78
N PRO A 172 17.30 -12.38 -11.40
CA PRO A 172 17.36 -12.80 -10.02
C PRO A 172 18.69 -12.44 -9.37
N GLY A 173 18.66 -12.08 -8.08
CA GLY A 173 19.85 -11.72 -7.34
C GLY A 173 20.20 -10.24 -7.38
N TYR A 174 19.55 -9.44 -8.19
CA TYR A 174 19.69 -7.98 -8.15
C TYR A 174 18.61 -7.32 -7.32
N LEU A 175 19.00 -6.21 -6.68
CA LEU A 175 18.14 -5.26 -5.99
C LEU A 175 18.00 -4.01 -6.86
N TYR A 176 16.82 -3.80 -7.42
CA TYR A 176 16.51 -2.63 -8.22
C TYR A 176 15.89 -1.55 -7.33
N LYS A 177 16.22 -0.29 -7.60
CA LYS A 177 15.61 0.87 -6.94
C LYS A 177 15.08 1.83 -7.98
N LEU A 178 13.76 1.96 -8.00
CA LEU A 178 13.03 2.91 -8.82
C LEU A 178 12.69 4.15 -7.99
N ILE A 179 12.88 5.33 -8.57
CA ILE A 179 12.42 6.61 -7.99
C ILE A 179 11.73 7.39 -9.10
N PHE A 180 10.55 7.93 -8.80
CA PHE A 180 9.84 8.87 -9.67
C PHE A 180 9.00 9.83 -8.82
N GLU A 181 8.58 10.93 -9.41
CA GLU A 181 7.61 11.83 -8.80
C GLU A 181 6.20 11.28 -9.03
N ALA A 182 5.42 11.18 -7.95
CA ALA A 182 4.06 10.70 -7.97
C ALA A 182 3.08 11.80 -7.58
N GLN A 183 1.82 11.62 -7.99
CA GLN A 183 0.69 12.42 -7.52
C GLN A 183 0.27 11.92 -6.13
N ASP A 184 -0.09 12.88 -5.28
CA ASP A 184 -0.67 12.63 -3.96
C ASP A 184 0.03 11.52 -3.14
N PRO A 185 1.39 11.52 -3.09
CA PRO A 185 2.11 10.44 -2.43
C PRO A 185 2.10 10.58 -0.90
N ILE A 186 1.62 11.71 -0.39
CA ILE A 186 1.68 12.05 1.03
C ILE A 186 0.30 11.90 1.62
N LEU A 187 0.15 10.92 2.48
CA LEU A 187 -1.01 10.83 3.35
C LEU A 187 -0.84 11.77 4.53
N ALA A 188 -1.92 12.39 4.97
CA ALA A 188 -1.89 13.15 6.19
C ALA A 188 -1.50 12.21 7.33
N GLY A 189 -0.34 12.46 7.91
CA GLY A 189 0.20 11.61 8.96
C GLY A 189 -0.74 11.56 10.13
N ALA A 190 -1.13 10.37 10.57
CA ALA A 190 -1.60 10.21 11.92
C ALA A 190 -0.47 10.74 12.81
N GLY A 191 -0.74 11.81 13.55
CA GLY A 191 0.25 12.39 14.42
C GLY A 191 0.90 11.31 15.27
N MET A 192 2.15 11.07 15.00
CA MET A 192 2.98 10.24 15.84
C MET A 192 3.57 11.09 16.94
#